data_0529bf714768e38d7c219aea1720c7ba
#
_entry.id   0529bf714768e38d7c219aea1720c7ba
#
_cell.length_a   1.000
_cell.length_b   1.000
_cell.length_c   1.000
_cell.angle_alpha   90.00
_cell.angle_beta   90.00
_cell.angle_gamma   90.00
#
_symmetry.space_group_name_H-M   'P 1'
#
loop_
_entity.id
_entity.type
_entity.pdbx_description
1 polymer ?
#
loop_
_entity_poly.entity_id
_entity_poly.type
_entity_poly.pdbx_seq_one_letter_code
_entity_poly.pdbx_strand_id
1 'polypeptide(L)'
;MAYDGFYLTYKSDRETNERFDRVQKKYPNFRMVKINLEDWSDPKIDKAIMKIADVANTKHFWIIDPDVNVDDNFNFNFETDSWDDNVVHVWNAEERNVFRSVVGVKLFKTSDVKKKKTQYIQDAYFLTGEFKEHKSNQVEYKPTTETYDIFYWKKDYGNANFEKLKERFPEIQTVEGATNIDVHETCRKQARTDFYYLVHPNTE
;
A
#
# COMPACT_ATOMS: atom_id res chain seq x y z
N MET A 1 -3.91 -18.06 17.18
CA MET A 1 -3.30 -16.72 17.07
C MET A 1 -3.62 -15.94 18.32
N ALA A 2 -2.60 -15.41 18.98
CA ALA A 2 -2.75 -14.70 20.28
C ALA A 2 -3.12 -13.22 20.12
N TYR A 3 -2.98 -12.65 18.93
CA TYR A 3 -3.15 -11.22 18.67
C TYR A 3 -4.20 -10.93 17.59
N ASP A 4 -4.82 -9.77 17.67
CA ASP A 4 -5.69 -9.26 16.60
C ASP A 4 -4.90 -9.06 15.31
N GLY A 5 -5.53 -9.30 14.16
CA GLY A 5 -4.90 -9.10 12.84
C GLY A 5 -5.73 -8.18 11.97
N PHE A 6 -5.02 -7.34 11.19
CA PHE A 6 -5.63 -6.38 10.29
C PHE A 6 -4.93 -6.42 8.92
N TYR A 7 -5.73 -6.61 7.89
CA TYR A 7 -5.29 -6.56 6.51
C TYR A 7 -5.68 -5.20 5.95
N LEU A 8 -4.69 -4.38 5.62
CA LEU A 8 -4.93 -3.08 5.02
C LEU A 8 -5.23 -3.23 3.53
N THR A 9 -6.10 -2.38 3.00
CA THR A 9 -6.39 -2.34 1.57
C THR A 9 -6.77 -0.94 1.11
N TYR A 10 -6.33 -0.58 -0.09
CA TYR A 10 -6.80 0.62 -0.79
C TYR A 10 -8.06 0.33 -1.60
N LYS A 11 -8.20 -0.89 -2.09
CA LYS A 11 -9.29 -1.32 -2.97
C LYS A 11 -9.95 -2.59 -2.44
N SER A 12 -11.20 -2.77 -2.80
CA SER A 12 -11.94 -4.02 -2.59
C SER A 12 -12.10 -4.72 -3.94
N ASP A 13 -10.97 -5.01 -4.62
CA ASP A 13 -10.98 -5.81 -5.83
C ASP A 13 -10.95 -7.32 -5.52
N ARG A 14 -11.12 -8.11 -6.57
CA ARG A 14 -11.17 -9.58 -6.44
C ARG A 14 -9.87 -10.15 -5.89
N GLU A 15 -8.73 -9.68 -6.37
CA GLU A 15 -7.42 -10.20 -5.96
C GLU A 15 -7.13 -9.90 -4.48
N THR A 16 -7.42 -8.68 -4.03
CA THR A 16 -7.29 -8.29 -2.63
C THR A 16 -8.21 -9.13 -1.73
N ASN A 17 -9.45 -9.35 -2.15
CA ASN A 17 -10.39 -10.17 -1.40
C ASN A 17 -9.91 -11.62 -1.32
N GLU A 18 -9.43 -12.22 -2.41
CA GLU A 18 -8.87 -13.57 -2.43
C GLU A 18 -7.64 -13.72 -1.53
N ARG A 19 -6.77 -12.71 -1.45
CA ARG A 19 -5.62 -12.68 -0.54
C ARG A 19 -6.08 -12.63 0.92
N PHE A 20 -7.02 -11.74 1.22
CA PHE A 20 -7.59 -11.62 2.55
C PHE A 20 -8.29 -12.90 3.00
N ASP A 21 -9.12 -13.50 2.14
CA ASP A 21 -9.86 -14.71 2.44
C ASP A 21 -8.93 -15.89 2.78
N ARG A 22 -7.78 -16.01 2.10
CA ARG A 22 -6.76 -17.02 2.43
C ARG A 22 -6.22 -16.82 3.84
N VAL A 23 -5.86 -15.59 4.20
CA VAL A 23 -5.38 -15.27 5.54
C VAL A 23 -6.47 -15.52 6.58
N GLN A 24 -7.70 -15.02 6.34
CA GLN A 24 -8.81 -15.13 7.27
C GLN A 24 -9.27 -16.58 7.48
N LYS A 25 -9.24 -17.41 6.45
CA LYS A 25 -9.57 -18.84 6.55
C LYS A 25 -8.69 -19.56 7.56
N LYS A 26 -7.41 -19.21 7.63
CA LYS A 26 -6.46 -19.81 8.58
C LYS A 26 -6.43 -19.07 9.92
N TYR A 27 -6.66 -17.78 9.90
CA TYR A 27 -6.62 -16.90 11.08
C TYR A 27 -7.90 -16.06 11.15
N PRO A 28 -9.00 -16.59 11.68
CA PRO A 28 -10.32 -15.93 11.69
C PRO A 28 -10.37 -14.57 12.39
N ASN A 29 -9.38 -14.25 13.22
CA ASN A 29 -9.29 -12.96 13.91
C ASN A 29 -8.79 -11.82 13.00
N PHE A 30 -8.42 -12.10 11.75
CA PHE A 30 -8.07 -11.02 10.81
C PHE A 30 -9.33 -10.29 10.34
N ARG A 31 -9.21 -8.96 10.30
CA ARG A 31 -10.23 -8.03 9.80
C ARG A 31 -9.65 -7.20 8.67
N MET A 32 -10.43 -6.97 7.63
CA MET A 32 -10.03 -6.06 6.55
C MET A 32 -10.28 -4.61 6.98
N VAL A 33 -9.32 -3.74 6.71
CA VAL A 33 -9.41 -2.30 6.95
C VAL A 33 -9.15 -1.56 5.64
N LYS A 34 -10.18 -0.91 5.12
CA LYS A 34 -10.07 -0.07 3.92
C LYS A 34 -9.48 1.28 4.29
N ILE A 35 -8.41 1.66 3.57
CA ILE A 35 -7.78 2.97 3.66
C ILE A 35 -8.47 3.88 2.64
N ASN A 36 -8.98 5.03 3.09
CA ASN A 36 -9.56 6.02 2.20
C ASN A 36 -8.46 6.83 1.50
N LEU A 37 -8.49 6.89 0.17
CA LEU A 37 -7.51 7.59 -0.66
C LEU A 37 -7.91 9.03 -1.03
N GLU A 38 -9.06 9.51 -0.59
CA GLU A 38 -9.59 10.82 -1.02
C GLU A 38 -8.76 12.02 -0.54
N ASP A 39 -7.92 11.86 0.46
CA ASP A 39 -7.09 12.93 0.99
C ASP A 39 -5.58 12.62 0.84
N TRP A 40 -4.95 13.22 -0.16
CA TRP A 40 -3.54 12.99 -0.50
C TRP A 40 -2.53 13.64 0.46
N SER A 41 -2.97 14.56 1.30
CA SER A 41 -2.10 15.30 2.23
C SER A 41 -1.73 14.50 3.48
N ASP A 42 -2.24 13.29 3.66
CA ASP A 42 -2.31 12.61 4.93
C ASP A 42 -1.53 11.28 4.96
N PRO A 43 -0.77 10.98 6.00
CA PRO A 43 -0.14 9.67 6.20
C PRO A 43 -1.21 8.60 6.50
N LYS A 44 -1.90 8.14 5.46
CA LYS A 44 -3.12 7.31 5.54
C LYS A 44 -2.92 5.98 6.23
N ILE A 45 -1.79 5.32 5.96
CA ILE A 45 -1.43 4.06 6.62
C ILE A 45 -1.22 4.30 8.11
N ASP A 46 -0.51 5.35 8.48
CA ASP A 46 -0.26 5.68 9.89
C ASP A 46 -1.55 6.00 10.65
N LYS A 47 -2.48 6.72 10.03
CA LYS A 47 -3.81 6.96 10.61
C LYS A 47 -4.61 5.67 10.75
N ALA A 48 -4.53 4.77 9.78
CA ALA A 48 -5.17 3.46 9.88
C ALA A 48 -4.57 2.67 11.06
N ILE A 49 -3.24 2.65 11.21
CA ILE A 49 -2.55 1.98 12.34
C ILE A 49 -3.02 2.57 13.69
N MET A 50 -3.11 3.87 13.80
CA MET A 50 -3.60 4.52 15.04
C MET A 50 -5.06 4.12 15.36
N LYS A 51 -5.96 4.19 14.37
CA LYS A 51 -7.36 3.76 14.55
C LYS A 51 -7.46 2.27 14.90
N ILE A 52 -6.61 1.44 14.30
CA ILE A 52 -6.53 0.01 14.62
C ILE A 52 -6.09 -0.20 16.06
N ALA A 53 -5.08 0.54 16.52
CA ALA A 53 -4.66 0.45 17.92
C ALA A 53 -5.80 0.77 18.90
N ASP A 54 -6.70 1.71 18.56
CA ASP A 54 -7.86 2.05 19.41
C ASP A 54 -8.87 0.91 19.54
N VAL A 55 -9.02 0.09 18.50
CA VAL A 55 -9.99 -1.03 18.46
C VAL A 55 -9.38 -2.39 18.71
N ALA A 56 -8.05 -2.49 18.77
CA ALA A 56 -7.36 -3.73 19.10
C ALA A 56 -7.55 -4.07 20.59
N ASN A 57 -7.91 -5.33 20.86
CA ASN A 57 -8.18 -5.83 22.21
C ASN A 57 -7.04 -6.66 22.78
N THR A 58 -6.00 -6.91 21.98
CA THR A 58 -4.85 -7.73 22.36
C THR A 58 -3.62 -6.87 22.64
N LYS A 59 -2.65 -7.45 23.35
CA LYS A 59 -1.39 -6.76 23.73
C LYS A 59 -0.63 -6.24 22.53
N HIS A 60 -0.61 -7.02 21.44
CA HIS A 60 -0.08 -6.65 20.15
C HIS A 60 -1.13 -6.83 19.07
N PHE A 61 -0.93 -6.24 17.92
CA PHE A 61 -1.74 -6.48 16.74
C PHE A 61 -0.90 -6.56 15.47
N TRP A 62 -1.33 -7.43 14.57
CA TRP A 62 -0.72 -7.63 13.27
C TRP A 62 -1.28 -6.64 12.25
N ILE A 63 -0.41 -6.14 11.40
CA ILE A 63 -0.75 -5.40 10.17
C ILE A 63 -0.16 -6.14 8.98
N ILE A 64 -0.96 -6.34 7.95
CA ILE A 64 -0.50 -6.71 6.61
C ILE A 64 -0.73 -5.49 5.72
N ASP A 65 0.33 -5.01 5.09
CA ASP A 65 0.23 -3.87 4.18
C ASP A 65 -0.54 -4.23 2.89
N PRO A 66 -1.14 -3.26 2.18
CA PRO A 66 -2.03 -3.52 1.05
C PRO A 66 -1.38 -4.28 -0.10
N ASP A 67 -0.09 -4.00 -0.33
CA ASP A 67 0.68 -4.53 -1.46
C ASP A 67 1.48 -5.78 -1.10
N VAL A 68 0.99 -6.53 -0.10
CA VAL A 68 1.70 -7.69 0.42
C VAL A 68 0.89 -8.96 0.21
N ASN A 69 1.56 -9.96 -0.35
CA ASN A 69 1.10 -11.34 -0.36
C ASN A 69 1.82 -12.11 0.73
N VAL A 70 1.06 -12.82 1.55
CA VAL A 70 1.60 -13.62 2.65
C VAL A 70 1.41 -15.10 2.33
N ASP A 71 2.48 -15.87 2.44
CA ASP A 71 2.44 -17.33 2.25
C ASP A 71 1.56 -18.00 3.32
N ASP A 72 0.90 -19.08 2.93
CA ASP A 72 0.02 -19.83 3.83
C ASP A 72 0.75 -20.41 5.05
N ASN A 73 2.07 -20.56 4.99
CA ASN A 73 2.89 -21.06 6.09
C ASN A 73 3.43 -19.95 7.01
N PHE A 74 3.11 -18.69 6.74
CA PHE A 74 3.53 -17.61 7.62
C PHE A 74 2.95 -17.79 9.03
N ASN A 75 3.82 -17.60 10.04
CA ASN A 75 3.47 -17.88 11.42
C ASN A 75 2.95 -16.65 12.17
N PHE A 76 1.66 -16.39 12.13
CA PHE A 76 1.02 -15.37 12.95
C PHE A 76 0.86 -15.74 14.44
N ASN A 77 1.36 -16.89 14.87
CA ASN A 77 1.46 -17.24 16.31
C ASN A 77 2.80 -16.82 16.93
N PHE A 78 3.57 -15.98 16.22
CA PHE A 78 4.79 -15.41 16.77
C PHE A 78 4.49 -14.66 18.06
N GLU A 79 5.30 -14.92 19.09
CA GLU A 79 5.23 -14.25 20.38
C GLU A 79 6.53 -13.45 20.59
N THR A 80 6.38 -12.22 21.09
CA THR A 80 7.51 -11.37 21.44
C THR A 80 8.10 -11.86 22.77
N ASP A 81 9.40 -11.87 22.89
CA ASP A 81 10.04 -12.04 24.18
C ASP A 81 10.08 -10.72 24.96
N SER A 82 10.48 -10.79 26.24
CA SER A 82 10.47 -9.62 27.12
C SER A 82 11.43 -8.50 26.71
N TRP A 83 12.46 -8.83 25.93
CA TRP A 83 13.47 -7.88 25.48
C TRP A 83 13.03 -7.09 24.26
N ASP A 84 12.22 -7.72 23.40
CA ASP A 84 11.75 -7.17 22.14
C ASP A 84 10.28 -6.69 22.19
N ASP A 85 9.67 -6.71 23.37
CA ASP A 85 8.24 -6.42 23.55
C ASP A 85 7.87 -4.96 23.18
N ASN A 86 8.84 -4.05 23.19
CA ASN A 86 8.62 -2.61 22.95
C ASN A 86 9.03 -2.15 21.54
N VAL A 87 9.47 -3.06 20.68
CA VAL A 87 9.83 -2.73 19.30
C VAL A 87 8.77 -3.22 18.33
N VAL A 88 8.68 -2.59 17.18
CA VAL A 88 7.89 -3.10 16.07
C VAL A 88 8.64 -4.23 15.39
N HIS A 89 8.02 -5.40 15.30
CA HIS A 89 8.58 -6.50 14.52
C HIS A 89 8.10 -6.39 13.08
N VAL A 90 9.01 -6.52 12.14
CA VAL A 90 8.74 -6.32 10.72
C VAL A 90 9.27 -7.50 9.91
N TRP A 91 8.40 -8.10 9.11
CA TRP A 91 8.76 -9.07 8.07
C TRP A 91 8.66 -8.35 6.73
N ASN A 92 9.83 -7.99 6.23
CA ASN A 92 9.94 -7.15 5.03
C ASN A 92 9.69 -7.97 3.76
N ALA A 93 8.87 -7.43 2.86
CA ALA A 93 8.54 -8.08 1.59
C ALA A 93 9.59 -7.85 0.50
N GLU A 94 10.47 -6.85 0.65
CA GLU A 94 11.50 -6.50 -0.32
C GLU A 94 12.76 -5.93 0.33
N GLU A 95 13.93 -6.27 -0.25
CA GLU A 95 15.14 -5.48 -0.11
C GLU A 95 15.02 -4.20 -0.95
N ARG A 96 14.29 -3.20 -0.49
CA ARG A 96 14.31 -1.90 -1.17
C ARG A 96 15.46 -1.05 -0.68
N ASN A 97 16.39 -0.78 -1.58
CA ASN A 97 17.40 0.29 -1.45
C ASN A 97 16.81 1.71 -1.46
N VAL A 98 15.54 1.88 -1.19
CA VAL A 98 14.87 3.18 -1.24
C VAL A 98 14.36 3.56 0.13
N PHE A 99 14.87 4.65 0.62
CA PHE A 99 14.54 5.31 1.87
C PHE A 99 13.06 5.18 2.27
N ARG A 100 12.81 4.55 3.43
CA ARG A 100 11.70 4.80 4.34
C ARG A 100 10.33 4.15 4.13
N SER A 101 10.10 3.23 3.24
CA SER A 101 8.84 2.48 3.33
C SER A 101 9.10 0.99 3.52
N VAL A 102 8.99 0.55 4.75
CA VAL A 102 9.02 -0.88 5.05
C VAL A 102 7.64 -1.42 4.71
N VAL A 103 7.54 -2.06 3.55
CA VAL A 103 6.33 -2.75 3.11
C VAL A 103 6.41 -4.20 3.56
N GLY A 104 5.41 -4.67 4.28
CA GLY A 104 5.46 -6.04 4.79
C GLY A 104 4.35 -6.39 5.77
N VAL A 105 4.66 -7.38 6.57
CA VAL A 105 3.86 -7.74 7.74
C VAL A 105 4.51 -7.12 8.97
N LYS A 106 3.70 -6.51 9.83
CA LYS A 106 4.19 -5.80 11.02
C LYS A 106 3.42 -6.25 12.26
N LEU A 107 4.11 -6.31 13.39
CA LEU A 107 3.52 -6.56 14.71
C LEU A 107 3.80 -5.36 15.61
N PHE A 108 2.76 -4.65 15.98
CA PHE A 108 2.81 -3.48 16.84
C PHE A 108 2.34 -3.80 18.24
N LYS A 109 2.94 -3.17 19.25
CA LYS A 109 2.42 -3.17 20.62
C LYS A 109 1.32 -2.12 20.76
N THR A 110 0.12 -2.57 21.12
CA THR A 110 -1.09 -1.74 21.16
C THR A 110 -0.93 -0.53 22.08
N SER A 111 -0.40 -0.73 23.30
CA SER A 111 -0.21 0.34 24.27
C SER A 111 0.79 1.42 23.82
N ASP A 112 1.80 1.01 23.05
CA ASP A 112 2.86 1.94 22.64
C ASP A 112 2.40 2.79 21.46
N VAL A 113 1.66 2.22 20.50
CA VAL A 113 1.02 3.00 19.44
C VAL A 113 0.09 4.06 20.04
N LYS A 114 -0.75 3.68 21.02
CA LYS A 114 -1.64 4.63 21.73
C LYS A 114 -0.90 5.76 22.44
N LYS A 115 0.32 5.53 22.92
CA LYS A 115 1.14 6.54 23.60
C LYS A 115 1.85 7.49 22.64
N LYS A 116 2.22 7.02 21.44
CA LYS A 116 2.91 7.84 20.44
C LYS A 116 1.91 8.84 19.83
N LYS A 117 1.92 10.07 20.33
CA LYS A 117 1.06 11.17 19.86
C LYS A 117 1.61 11.79 18.57
N THR A 118 1.76 11.00 17.53
CA THR A 118 2.24 11.46 16.22
C THR A 118 1.39 10.88 15.11
N GLN A 119 1.18 11.65 14.06
CA GLN A 119 0.50 11.18 12.86
C GLN A 119 1.42 10.34 11.95
N TYR A 120 2.72 10.29 12.22
CA TYR A 120 3.73 9.52 11.48
C TYR A 120 4.23 8.36 12.34
N ILE A 121 3.35 7.41 12.63
CA ILE A 121 3.62 6.36 13.60
C ILE A 121 4.76 5.42 13.14
N GLN A 122 4.81 5.07 11.87
CA GLN A 122 5.85 4.22 11.33
C GLN A 122 7.21 4.92 11.39
N ASP A 123 7.27 6.17 10.93
CA ASP A 123 8.49 6.98 11.01
C ASP A 123 8.98 7.12 12.46
N ALA A 124 8.08 7.26 13.43
CA ALA A 124 8.44 7.36 14.83
C ALA A 124 9.18 6.11 15.35
N TYR A 125 8.86 4.93 14.83
CA TYR A 125 9.60 3.71 15.18
C TYR A 125 10.88 3.55 14.38
N PHE A 126 10.82 3.77 13.06
CA PHE A 126 11.98 3.55 12.19
C PHE A 126 13.10 4.57 12.39
N LEU A 127 12.77 5.85 12.62
CA LEU A 127 13.76 6.89 12.88
C LEU A 127 14.46 6.75 14.24
N THR A 128 13.78 6.16 15.22
CA THR A 128 14.34 5.94 16.56
C THR A 128 15.04 4.57 16.69
N GLY A 129 14.99 3.72 15.66
CA GLY A 129 15.54 2.36 15.72
C GLY A 129 14.72 1.39 16.59
N GLU A 130 13.49 1.76 16.95
CA GLU A 130 12.59 0.92 17.76
C GLU A 130 11.89 -0.13 16.89
N PHE A 131 12.63 -0.83 16.05
CA PHE A 131 12.11 -1.92 15.23
C PHE A 131 13.09 -3.08 15.13
N LYS A 132 12.55 -4.27 14.86
CA LYS A 132 13.31 -5.48 14.62
C LYS A 132 12.88 -6.11 13.30
N GLU A 133 13.80 -6.23 12.39
CA GLU A 133 13.54 -6.82 11.08
C GLU A 133 13.75 -8.33 11.12
N HIS A 134 12.81 -9.06 10.52
CA HIS A 134 12.85 -10.50 10.36
C HIS A 134 12.98 -10.84 8.88
N LYS A 135 14.01 -11.58 8.52
CA LYS A 135 14.14 -12.12 7.17
C LYS A 135 13.09 -13.20 6.95
N SER A 136 12.31 -13.09 5.89
CA SER A 136 11.31 -14.08 5.53
C SER A 136 11.11 -14.12 4.03
N ASN A 137 11.09 -15.32 3.47
CA ASN A 137 10.66 -15.58 2.10
C ASN A 137 9.14 -15.85 1.99
N GLN A 138 8.42 -15.71 3.09
CA GLN A 138 6.98 -15.95 3.19
C GLN A 138 6.15 -14.66 3.02
N VAL A 139 6.82 -13.54 2.86
CA VAL A 139 6.21 -12.22 2.65
C VAL A 139 6.75 -11.67 1.34
N GLU A 140 5.87 -11.45 0.38
CA GLU A 140 6.22 -11.02 -0.97
C GLU A 140 5.54 -9.68 -1.25
N TYR A 141 6.30 -8.73 -1.79
CA TYR A 141 5.72 -7.52 -2.34
C TYR A 141 5.02 -7.85 -3.65
N LYS A 142 3.74 -7.63 -3.67
CA LYS A 142 2.92 -7.62 -4.87
C LYS A 142 2.20 -6.30 -4.92
N PRO A 143 2.78 -5.32 -5.59
CA PRO A 143 2.05 -4.10 -5.84
C PRO A 143 0.72 -4.51 -6.44
N THR A 144 -0.36 -4.02 -5.86
CA THR A 144 -1.64 -4.06 -6.54
C THR A 144 -1.36 -3.54 -7.93
N THR A 145 -1.50 -4.38 -8.93
CA THR A 145 -1.39 -3.96 -10.33
C THR A 145 -2.53 -2.98 -10.53
N GLU A 146 -2.28 -1.74 -10.14
CA GLU A 146 -3.14 -0.67 -10.56
C GLU A 146 -2.96 -0.60 -12.07
N THR A 147 -3.93 -1.14 -12.79
CA THR A 147 -4.07 -0.79 -14.18
C THR A 147 -4.41 0.69 -14.19
N TYR A 148 -3.41 1.50 -14.45
CA TYR A 148 -3.63 2.92 -14.66
C TYR A 148 -4.08 3.12 -16.09
N ASP A 149 -5.09 3.93 -16.30
CA ASP A 149 -5.36 4.44 -17.63
C ASP A 149 -4.17 5.31 -18.05
N ILE A 150 -3.73 5.15 -19.29
CA ILE A 150 -2.63 5.91 -19.86
C ILE A 150 -3.21 6.78 -20.97
N PHE A 151 -3.09 8.07 -20.82
CA PHE A 151 -3.52 9.04 -21.81
C PHE A 151 -2.32 9.73 -22.44
N TYR A 152 -2.33 9.86 -23.75
CA TYR A 152 -1.38 10.65 -24.50
C TYR A 152 -2.06 11.94 -24.96
N TRP A 153 -1.50 13.07 -24.57
CA TRP A 153 -1.99 14.37 -25.03
C TRP A 153 -1.59 14.60 -26.48
N LYS A 154 -2.55 14.38 -27.38
CA LYS A 154 -2.35 14.61 -28.81
C LYS A 154 -2.39 16.11 -29.12
N LYS A 155 -1.33 16.61 -29.73
CA LYS A 155 -1.23 17.97 -30.29
C LYS A 155 -1.08 17.89 -31.80
N ASP A 156 -1.37 19.00 -32.48
CA ASP A 156 -1.26 19.10 -33.95
C ASP A 156 0.17 18.88 -34.47
N TYR A 157 1.17 18.90 -33.57
CA TYR A 157 2.57 18.64 -33.85
C TYR A 157 3.15 17.64 -32.84
N GLY A 158 4.09 16.81 -33.30
CA GLY A 158 4.93 16.01 -32.39
C GLY A 158 4.36 14.68 -31.95
N ASN A 159 3.65 13.97 -32.83
CA ASN A 159 3.11 12.65 -32.51
C ASN A 159 4.10 11.47 -32.74
N ALA A 160 5.37 11.77 -33.08
CA ALA A 160 6.35 10.72 -33.40
C ALA A 160 6.58 9.70 -32.26
N ASN A 161 6.40 10.12 -31.01
CA ASN A 161 6.57 9.24 -29.87
C ASN A 161 5.30 8.43 -29.54
N PHE A 162 4.14 8.82 -30.08
CA PHE A 162 2.89 8.12 -29.79
C PHE A 162 2.89 6.67 -30.31
N GLU A 163 3.35 6.44 -31.52
CA GLU A 163 3.37 5.09 -32.12
C GLU A 163 4.30 4.15 -31.33
N LYS A 164 5.48 4.66 -30.91
CA LYS A 164 6.40 3.91 -30.05
C LYS A 164 5.78 3.57 -28.67
N LEU A 165 5.04 4.53 -28.09
CA LEU A 165 4.35 4.31 -26.82
C LEU A 165 3.21 3.33 -26.99
N LYS A 166 2.48 3.39 -28.10
CA LYS A 166 1.39 2.48 -28.40
C LYS A 166 1.84 1.02 -28.61
N GLU A 167 3.03 0.83 -29.20
CA GLU A 167 3.66 -0.51 -29.27
C GLU A 167 3.96 -1.08 -27.88
N ARG A 168 4.37 -0.23 -26.96
CA ARG A 168 4.73 -0.62 -25.58
C ARG A 168 3.51 -0.70 -24.64
N PHE A 169 2.53 0.16 -24.87
CA PHE A 169 1.29 0.29 -24.08
C PHE A 169 0.10 0.29 -25.03
N PRO A 170 -0.37 -0.89 -25.50
CA PRO A 170 -1.44 -0.99 -26.48
C PRO A 170 -2.77 -0.34 -26.04
N GLU A 171 -3.00 -0.24 -24.74
CA GLU A 171 -4.18 0.37 -24.11
C GLU A 171 -4.12 1.90 -24.02
N ILE A 172 -3.02 2.54 -24.45
CA ILE A 172 -2.88 3.99 -24.38
C ILE A 172 -3.98 4.69 -25.17
N GLN A 173 -4.66 5.63 -24.56
CA GLN A 173 -5.72 6.43 -25.15
C GLN A 173 -5.20 7.81 -25.52
N THR A 174 -5.76 8.43 -26.56
CA THR A 174 -5.44 9.81 -26.90
C THR A 174 -6.45 10.77 -26.34
N VAL A 175 -5.95 11.92 -25.84
CA VAL A 175 -6.80 13.03 -25.41
C VAL A 175 -6.36 14.30 -26.08
N GLU A 176 -7.32 15.18 -26.36
CA GLU A 176 -7.09 16.50 -26.96
C GLU A 176 -7.58 17.58 -26.02
N GLY A 177 -6.94 18.75 -26.05
CA GLY A 177 -7.33 19.90 -25.26
C GLY A 177 -6.38 21.07 -25.51
N ALA A 178 -6.91 22.29 -25.42
CA ALA A 178 -6.15 23.50 -25.66
C ALA A 178 -5.19 23.81 -24.50
N THR A 179 -5.57 23.46 -23.30
CA THR A 179 -4.78 23.70 -22.08
C THR A 179 -4.58 22.43 -21.27
N ASN A 180 -3.61 22.46 -20.34
CA ASN A 180 -3.40 21.37 -19.39
C ASN A 180 -4.68 21.07 -18.59
N ILE A 181 -5.44 22.08 -18.22
CA ILE A 181 -6.67 21.92 -17.43
C ILE A 181 -7.71 21.13 -18.23
N ASP A 182 -7.94 21.51 -19.50
CA ASP A 182 -8.91 20.83 -20.38
C ASP A 182 -8.57 19.36 -20.55
N VAL A 183 -7.26 19.06 -20.74
CA VAL A 183 -6.77 17.70 -20.91
C VAL A 183 -6.97 16.88 -19.63
N HIS A 184 -6.60 17.42 -18.48
CA HIS A 184 -6.82 16.74 -17.19
C HIS A 184 -8.28 16.49 -16.89
N GLU A 185 -9.17 17.45 -17.22
CA GLU A 185 -10.62 17.25 -17.07
C GLU A 185 -11.14 16.14 -17.99
N THR A 186 -10.61 16.08 -19.23
CA THR A 186 -10.96 15.02 -20.19
C THR A 186 -10.48 13.66 -19.70
N CYS A 187 -9.24 13.56 -19.26
CA CYS A 187 -8.69 12.34 -18.66
C CYS A 187 -9.55 11.87 -17.48
N ARG A 188 -9.88 12.79 -16.57
CA ARG A 188 -10.71 12.45 -15.39
C ARG A 188 -12.10 11.92 -15.77
N LYS A 189 -12.70 12.42 -16.85
CA LYS A 189 -14.02 11.95 -17.33
C LYS A 189 -13.93 10.58 -18.03
N GLN A 190 -12.81 10.28 -18.65
CA GLN A 190 -12.62 9.05 -19.44
C GLN A 190 -11.93 7.95 -18.64
N ALA A 191 -11.20 8.28 -17.57
CA ALA A 191 -10.51 7.32 -16.75
C ALA A 191 -11.47 6.33 -16.09
N ARG A 192 -11.15 5.05 -16.23
CA ARG A 192 -11.83 3.91 -15.59
C ARG A 192 -11.18 3.51 -14.28
N THR A 193 -9.99 4.07 -14.03
CA THR A 193 -9.18 3.84 -12.85
C THR A 193 -9.11 5.12 -12.00
N ASP A 194 -8.83 4.98 -10.71
CA ASP A 194 -8.75 6.13 -9.78
C ASP A 194 -7.57 7.07 -10.09
N PHE A 195 -6.61 6.57 -10.88
CA PHE A 195 -5.42 7.29 -11.30
C PHE A 195 -5.16 7.07 -12.78
N TYR A 196 -4.53 8.04 -13.40
CA TYR A 196 -4.07 7.92 -14.78
C TYR A 196 -2.71 8.57 -14.99
N TYR A 197 -1.98 8.08 -15.97
CA TYR A 197 -0.79 8.75 -16.47
C TYR A 197 -1.17 9.63 -17.66
N LEU A 198 -0.74 10.88 -17.61
CA LEU A 198 -0.80 11.79 -18.76
C LEU A 198 0.60 11.97 -19.34
N VAL A 199 0.78 11.48 -20.57
CA VAL A 199 2.02 11.62 -21.30
C VAL A 199 1.95 12.84 -22.20
N HIS A 200 2.87 13.77 -22.01
CA HIS A 200 2.99 14.95 -22.86
C HIS A 200 3.71 14.64 -24.17
N PRO A 201 3.38 15.31 -25.30
CA PRO A 201 3.95 15.02 -26.60
C PRO A 201 5.48 15.22 -26.68
N ASN A 202 6.02 16.03 -25.78
CA ASN A 202 7.46 16.33 -25.69
C ASN A 202 8.21 15.44 -24.68
N THR A 203 7.59 14.41 -24.15
CA THR A 203 8.26 13.46 -23.25
C THR A 203 9.05 12.47 -24.11
N GLU A 204 10.37 12.39 -23.91
CA GLU A 204 11.27 11.44 -24.58
C GLU A 204 11.23 10.06 -23.89
#